data_8bf391dc93b4aae231e015c57a21d72a
#
_entry.id   8bf391dc93b4aae231e015c57a21d72a
#
_cell.length_a   1.000
_cell.length_b   1.000
_cell.length_c   1.000
_cell.angle_alpha   90.00
_cell.angle_beta   90.00
_cell.angle_gamma   90.00
#
_symmetry.space_group_name_H-M   'P 1'
#
loop_
_entity.id
_entity.type
_entity.pdbx_description
1 polymer ?
#
loop_
_entity_poly.entity_id
_entity_poly.type
_entity_poly.pdbx_seq_one_letter_code
_entity_poly.pdbx_strand_id
1 'polypeptide(L)'
;MKHIFTNLATLLTLYAVVMGVFVIRENRRPQSTLAWMLVLFFAPGIGLLIYLFFGRDGKAFSKRSKLLMQDLEANARPLLSPILSRQENELARLAQQSLVRKKLAMLVRRNSISALTTRNQVEIQQDAAKFYPSLIEDLKTAQHSIHLQYFIWGVDPFTDGLKEILIDKVSAGVEVRLLYDPQGSQAHVGRRYVKELRAKGIRMAPTSPRYHLHTISYRNHRKITVIDGTIGYTGGMNIGQEHLDGGAGFDSWRDT
;
A
#
# COMPACT_ATOMS: atom_id res chain seq x y z
N MET A 1 -4.41 -22.06 -51.89
CA MET A 1 -5.09 -21.12 -50.97
C MET A 1 -5.85 -21.86 -49.86
N LYS A 2 -6.70 -22.87 -50.10
CA LYS A 2 -7.46 -23.57 -49.05
C LYS A 2 -6.60 -24.13 -47.91
N HIS A 3 -5.46 -24.77 -48.19
CA HIS A 3 -4.54 -25.30 -47.16
C HIS A 3 -3.90 -24.24 -46.28
N ILE A 4 -3.63 -23.05 -46.82
CA ILE A 4 -3.04 -21.95 -46.02
C ILE A 4 -4.08 -21.40 -45.01
N PHE A 5 -5.33 -21.23 -45.43
CA PHE A 5 -6.41 -20.79 -44.55
C PHE A 5 -6.75 -21.83 -43.46
N THR A 6 -6.71 -23.11 -43.80
CA THR A 6 -6.95 -24.19 -42.84
C THR A 6 -5.84 -24.24 -41.78
N ASN A 7 -4.58 -24.11 -42.20
CA ASN A 7 -3.43 -24.08 -41.28
C ASN A 7 -3.45 -22.85 -40.37
N LEU A 8 -3.82 -21.69 -40.91
CA LEU A 8 -3.93 -20.45 -40.11
C LEU A 8 -5.05 -20.53 -39.09
N ALA A 9 -6.23 -21.05 -39.47
CA ALA A 9 -7.35 -21.23 -38.55
C ALA A 9 -6.99 -22.21 -37.41
N THR A 10 -6.30 -23.30 -37.73
CA THR A 10 -5.84 -24.29 -36.73
C THR A 10 -4.83 -23.64 -35.76
N LEU A 11 -3.88 -22.86 -36.26
CA LEU A 11 -2.91 -22.15 -35.42
C LEU A 11 -3.57 -21.12 -34.50
N LEU A 12 -4.55 -20.36 -35.00
CA LEU A 12 -5.29 -19.39 -34.19
C LEU A 12 -6.14 -20.09 -33.11
N THR A 13 -6.76 -21.23 -33.44
CA THR A 13 -7.53 -22.01 -32.47
C THR A 13 -6.61 -22.55 -31.37
N LEU A 14 -5.47 -23.13 -31.75
CA LEU A 14 -4.49 -23.63 -30.79
C LEU A 14 -3.97 -22.50 -29.87
N TYR A 15 -3.64 -21.35 -30.45
CA TYR A 15 -3.25 -20.16 -29.71
C TYR A 15 -4.33 -19.74 -28.70
N ALA A 16 -5.61 -19.65 -29.14
CA ALA A 16 -6.72 -19.25 -28.26
C ALA A 16 -6.91 -20.21 -27.10
N VAL A 17 -6.83 -21.53 -27.34
CA VAL A 17 -6.93 -22.55 -26.29
C VAL A 17 -5.78 -22.44 -25.31
N VAL A 18 -4.53 -22.37 -25.79
CA VAL A 18 -3.35 -22.29 -24.93
C VAL A 18 -3.39 -21.02 -24.06
N MET A 19 -3.71 -19.87 -24.65
CA MET A 19 -3.79 -18.60 -23.93
C MET A 19 -4.98 -18.57 -22.97
N GLY A 20 -6.10 -19.16 -23.34
CA GLY A 20 -7.28 -19.30 -22.47
C GLY A 20 -6.95 -20.12 -21.20
N VAL A 21 -6.34 -21.29 -21.37
CA VAL A 21 -5.90 -22.12 -20.24
C VAL A 21 -4.87 -21.38 -19.38
N PHE A 22 -3.93 -20.68 -20.01
CA PHE A 22 -2.90 -19.92 -19.29
C PHE A 22 -3.51 -18.81 -18.42
N VAL A 23 -4.41 -17.98 -18.98
CA VAL A 23 -5.06 -16.88 -18.24
C VAL A 23 -5.96 -17.40 -17.10
N ILE A 24 -6.69 -18.52 -17.32
CA ILE A 24 -7.51 -19.15 -16.28
C ILE A 24 -6.65 -19.66 -15.12
N ARG A 25 -5.50 -20.29 -15.41
CA ARG A 25 -4.58 -20.81 -14.38
C ARG A 25 -3.94 -19.71 -13.51
N GLU A 26 -3.91 -18.47 -13.94
CA GLU A 26 -3.43 -17.36 -13.12
C GLU A 26 -4.36 -16.99 -11.96
N ASN A 27 -5.55 -17.59 -11.89
CA ASN A 27 -6.53 -17.44 -10.80
C ASN A 27 -6.80 -15.97 -10.41
N ARG A 28 -7.10 -15.15 -11.40
CA ARG A 28 -7.43 -13.72 -11.24
C ARG A 28 -8.92 -13.54 -10.92
N ARG A 29 -9.27 -12.27 -10.64
CA ARG A 29 -10.69 -11.88 -10.55
C ARG A 29 -11.39 -12.22 -11.87
N PRO A 30 -12.61 -12.81 -11.87
CA PRO A 30 -13.31 -13.25 -13.08
C PRO A 30 -13.42 -12.20 -14.17
N GLN A 31 -13.68 -10.94 -13.79
CA GLN A 31 -13.78 -9.81 -14.73
C GLN A 31 -12.44 -9.53 -15.46
N SER A 32 -11.33 -9.59 -14.74
CA SER A 32 -9.99 -9.41 -15.33
C SER A 32 -9.63 -10.58 -16.24
N THR A 33 -9.96 -11.81 -15.84
CA THR A 33 -9.76 -13.02 -16.66
C THR A 33 -10.51 -12.89 -17.98
N LEU A 34 -11.81 -12.55 -17.92
CA LEU A 34 -12.64 -12.37 -19.11
C LEU A 34 -12.12 -11.26 -20.02
N ALA A 35 -11.75 -10.10 -19.46
CA ALA A 35 -11.20 -8.99 -20.23
C ALA A 35 -9.93 -9.39 -20.98
N TRP A 36 -9.01 -10.10 -20.32
CA TRP A 36 -7.78 -10.56 -20.96
C TRP A 36 -8.02 -11.65 -22.02
N MET A 37 -8.97 -12.54 -21.78
CA MET A 37 -9.38 -13.53 -22.79
C MET A 37 -9.90 -12.85 -24.06
N LEU A 38 -10.74 -11.81 -23.91
CA LEU A 38 -11.25 -11.03 -25.05
C LEU A 38 -10.12 -10.33 -25.80
N VAL A 39 -9.21 -9.65 -25.09
CA VAL A 39 -8.06 -8.96 -25.71
C VAL A 39 -7.17 -9.93 -26.50
N LEU A 40 -6.86 -11.08 -25.91
CA LEU A 40 -6.01 -12.12 -26.54
C LEU A 40 -6.69 -12.80 -27.73
N PHE A 41 -8.01 -12.94 -27.68
CA PHE A 41 -8.80 -13.55 -28.75
C PHE A 41 -8.96 -12.60 -29.95
N PHE A 42 -9.35 -11.33 -29.71
CA PHE A 42 -9.61 -10.37 -30.78
C PHE A 42 -8.35 -9.71 -31.36
N ALA A 43 -7.26 -9.67 -30.61
CA ALA A 43 -5.99 -9.07 -31.04
C ALA A 43 -4.79 -10.01 -30.74
N PRO A 44 -4.69 -11.19 -31.38
CA PRO A 44 -3.78 -12.25 -30.95
C PRO A 44 -2.30 -11.85 -30.90
N GLY A 45 -1.80 -11.04 -31.77
CA GLY A 45 -0.39 -10.59 -31.72
C GLY A 45 -0.17 -9.41 -30.76
N ILE A 46 -0.93 -8.35 -30.98
CA ILE A 46 -0.86 -7.11 -30.17
C ILE A 46 -1.35 -7.36 -28.75
N GLY A 47 -2.41 -8.14 -28.61
CA GLY A 47 -2.96 -8.52 -27.31
C GLY A 47 -1.97 -9.29 -26.44
N LEU A 48 -1.16 -10.17 -27.04
CA LEU A 48 -0.08 -10.87 -26.33
C LEU A 48 1.00 -9.90 -25.85
N LEU A 49 1.41 -8.94 -26.69
CA LEU A 49 2.35 -7.92 -26.26
C LEU A 49 1.79 -7.09 -25.10
N ILE A 50 0.56 -6.59 -25.24
CA ILE A 50 -0.12 -5.85 -24.16
C ILE A 50 -0.22 -6.71 -22.89
N TYR A 51 -0.56 -8.00 -23.03
CA TYR A 51 -0.64 -8.91 -21.91
C TYR A 51 0.71 -9.14 -21.20
N LEU A 52 1.81 -9.26 -21.93
CA LEU A 52 3.15 -9.41 -21.37
C LEU A 52 3.58 -8.18 -20.56
N PHE A 53 3.18 -6.98 -20.99
CA PHE A 53 3.51 -5.73 -20.30
C PHE A 53 2.55 -5.37 -19.16
N PHE A 54 1.26 -5.58 -19.33
CA PHE A 54 0.22 -5.11 -18.40
C PHE A 54 -0.54 -6.25 -17.74
N GLY A 55 -0.56 -7.42 -18.35
CA GLY A 55 -1.33 -8.57 -17.91
C GLY A 55 -0.68 -9.36 -16.80
N ARG A 56 0.63 -9.42 -16.71
CA ARG A 56 1.32 -10.27 -15.71
C ARG A 56 1.47 -9.56 -14.38
N ASP A 57 1.20 -10.26 -13.28
CA ASP A 57 1.50 -9.76 -11.94
C ASP A 57 3.02 -9.75 -11.74
N GLY A 58 3.63 -8.58 -11.95
CA GLY A 58 5.08 -8.40 -11.83
C GLY A 58 5.64 -8.75 -10.44
N LYS A 59 4.77 -8.81 -9.41
CA LYS A 59 5.16 -9.20 -8.05
C LYS A 59 5.37 -10.71 -7.93
N ALA A 60 4.60 -11.53 -8.66
CA ALA A 60 4.72 -12.98 -8.62
C ALA A 60 6.06 -13.49 -9.20
N PHE A 61 6.71 -12.69 -10.04
CA PHE A 61 7.94 -13.06 -10.74
C PHE A 61 9.20 -12.36 -10.23
N SER A 62 9.10 -11.40 -9.34
CA SER A 62 10.27 -10.71 -8.80
C SER A 62 10.94 -11.58 -7.72
N LYS A 63 12.05 -12.22 -8.06
CA LYS A 63 12.96 -12.90 -7.11
C LYS A 63 13.33 -11.97 -5.94
N ARG A 64 13.49 -10.69 -6.23
CA ARG A 64 13.78 -9.63 -5.25
C ARG A 64 12.61 -9.40 -4.28
N SER A 65 11.36 -9.42 -4.74
CA SER A 65 10.18 -9.32 -3.86
C SER A 65 10.07 -10.51 -2.91
N LYS A 66 10.36 -11.73 -3.40
CA LYS A 66 10.34 -12.93 -2.55
C LYS A 66 11.44 -12.88 -1.48
N LEU A 67 12.64 -12.48 -1.86
CA LEU A 67 13.75 -12.32 -0.91
C LEU A 67 13.44 -11.24 0.13
N LEU A 68 12.91 -10.08 -0.30
CA LEU A 68 12.49 -9.02 0.62
C LEU A 68 11.38 -9.49 1.57
N MET A 69 10.41 -10.27 1.11
CA MET A 69 9.37 -10.83 1.99
C MET A 69 9.94 -11.84 2.98
N GLN A 70 10.87 -12.70 2.55
CA GLN A 70 11.57 -13.63 3.44
C GLN A 70 12.40 -12.90 4.50
N ASP A 71 13.13 -11.85 4.10
CA ASP A 71 13.90 -11.02 5.03
C ASP A 71 13.00 -10.28 6.02
N LEU A 72 11.87 -9.74 5.54
CA LEU A 72 10.87 -9.11 6.40
C LEU A 72 10.25 -10.10 7.39
N GLU A 73 9.90 -11.31 6.94
CA GLU A 73 9.37 -12.35 7.82
C GLU A 73 10.41 -12.78 8.85
N ALA A 74 11.65 -12.99 8.44
CA ALA A 74 12.73 -13.38 9.34
C ALA A 74 13.01 -12.32 10.41
N ASN A 75 13.01 -11.03 10.03
CA ASN A 75 13.27 -9.92 10.95
C ASN A 75 12.04 -9.56 11.80
N ALA A 76 10.82 -9.72 11.28
CA ALA A 76 9.61 -9.41 12.03
C ALA A 76 9.22 -10.51 13.04
N ARG A 77 9.51 -11.78 12.76
CA ARG A 77 9.17 -12.90 13.66
C ARG A 77 9.71 -12.73 15.08
N PRO A 78 10.99 -12.39 15.32
CA PRO A 78 11.50 -12.18 16.68
C PRO A 78 10.77 -11.05 17.40
N LEU A 79 10.45 -9.96 16.69
CA LEU A 79 9.73 -8.81 17.24
C LEU A 79 8.28 -9.14 17.57
N LEU A 80 7.65 -10.01 16.80
CA LEU A 80 6.26 -10.44 17.02
C LEU A 80 6.13 -11.59 18.02
N SER A 81 7.22 -12.32 18.30
CA SER A 81 7.16 -13.51 19.16
C SER A 81 6.56 -13.27 20.55
N PRO A 82 6.84 -12.15 21.26
CA PRO A 82 6.19 -11.86 22.56
C PRO A 82 4.69 -11.60 22.43
N ILE A 83 4.24 -11.08 21.29
CA ILE A 83 2.82 -10.85 21.01
C ILE A 83 2.17 -12.18 20.63
N LEU A 84 2.81 -12.96 19.77
CA LEU A 84 2.31 -14.25 19.29
C LEU A 84 2.20 -15.28 20.41
N SER A 85 3.11 -15.30 21.37
CA SER A 85 3.03 -16.20 22.52
C SER A 85 1.82 -15.95 23.44
N ARG A 86 1.29 -14.75 23.44
CA ARG A 86 0.10 -14.37 24.23
C ARG A 86 -1.22 -14.58 23.48
N GLN A 87 -1.18 -14.87 22.17
CA GLN A 87 -2.38 -14.93 21.32
C GLN A 87 -3.42 -15.96 21.79
N GLU A 88 -2.98 -17.13 22.24
CA GLU A 88 -3.90 -18.18 22.67
C GLU A 88 -4.68 -17.75 23.92
N ASN A 89 -4.02 -17.09 24.88
CA ASN A 89 -4.65 -16.58 26.09
C ASN A 89 -5.66 -15.47 25.74
N GLU A 90 -5.31 -14.57 24.83
CA GLU A 90 -6.22 -13.50 24.40
C GLU A 90 -7.42 -14.05 23.60
N LEU A 91 -7.22 -15.06 22.77
CA LEU A 91 -8.32 -15.74 22.09
C LEU A 91 -9.23 -16.51 23.08
N ALA A 92 -8.67 -17.08 24.13
CA ALA A 92 -9.44 -17.72 25.18
C ALA A 92 -10.30 -16.69 25.96
N ARG A 93 -9.72 -15.51 26.30
CA ARG A 93 -10.48 -14.40 26.92
C ARG A 93 -11.61 -13.90 26.02
N LEU A 94 -11.33 -13.70 24.74
CA LEU A 94 -12.37 -13.33 23.75
C LEU A 94 -13.48 -14.37 23.69
N ALA A 95 -13.15 -15.66 23.78
CA ALA A 95 -14.14 -16.74 23.75
C ALA A 95 -15.10 -16.67 24.95
N GLN A 96 -14.61 -16.28 26.11
CA GLN A 96 -15.45 -16.10 27.33
C GLN A 96 -16.41 -14.91 27.15
N GLN A 97 -16.02 -13.88 26.45
CA GLN A 97 -16.84 -12.70 26.20
C GLN A 97 -17.80 -12.89 25.00
N SER A 98 -17.34 -13.48 23.91
CA SER A 98 -18.12 -13.69 22.69
C SER A 98 -17.47 -14.69 21.75
N LEU A 99 -18.18 -15.78 21.45
CA LEU A 99 -17.76 -16.76 20.45
C LEU A 99 -17.65 -16.15 19.03
N VAL A 100 -18.49 -15.17 18.72
CA VAL A 100 -18.47 -14.47 17.43
C VAL A 100 -17.18 -13.69 17.28
N ARG A 101 -16.77 -12.91 18.30
CA ARG A 101 -15.50 -12.15 18.28
C ARG A 101 -14.30 -13.08 18.17
N LYS A 102 -14.30 -14.22 18.89
CA LYS A 102 -13.25 -15.23 18.74
C LYS A 102 -13.16 -15.76 17.30
N LYS A 103 -14.31 -16.16 16.71
CA LYS A 103 -14.35 -16.67 15.33
C LYS A 103 -13.83 -15.64 14.33
N LEU A 104 -14.20 -14.36 14.48
CA LEU A 104 -13.72 -13.26 13.64
C LEU A 104 -12.21 -13.07 13.79
N ALA A 105 -11.69 -13.02 15.02
CA ALA A 105 -10.26 -12.89 15.28
C ALA A 105 -9.45 -14.06 14.68
N MET A 106 -9.97 -15.30 14.79
CA MET A 106 -9.36 -16.48 14.17
C MET A 106 -9.40 -16.42 12.65
N LEU A 107 -10.49 -15.92 12.04
CA LEU A 107 -10.61 -15.75 10.60
C LEU A 107 -9.56 -14.76 10.09
N VAL A 108 -9.44 -13.60 10.72
CA VAL A 108 -8.43 -12.58 10.37
C VAL A 108 -7.02 -13.14 10.52
N ARG A 109 -6.71 -13.80 11.63
CA ARG A 109 -5.40 -14.42 11.88
C ARG A 109 -5.02 -15.47 10.83
N ARG A 110 -5.98 -16.29 10.36
CA ARG A 110 -5.74 -17.32 9.33
C ARG A 110 -5.49 -16.73 7.93
N ASN A 111 -6.10 -15.59 7.64
CA ASN A 111 -6.03 -14.96 6.32
C ASN A 111 -4.98 -13.85 6.21
N SER A 112 -4.39 -13.43 7.32
CA SER A 112 -3.36 -12.39 7.34
C SER A 112 -2.28 -12.72 8.37
N ILE A 113 -1.05 -12.23 8.13
CA ILE A 113 0.04 -12.27 9.11
C ILE A 113 -0.20 -11.14 10.13
N SER A 114 -1.27 -11.27 10.93
CA SER A 114 -1.65 -10.27 11.92
C SER A 114 -1.72 -10.90 13.31
N ALA A 115 -1.35 -10.10 14.30
CA ALA A 115 -1.48 -10.45 15.71
C ALA A 115 -2.67 -9.71 16.32
N LEU A 116 -3.39 -10.38 17.21
CA LEU A 116 -4.43 -9.76 18.00
C LEU A 116 -3.79 -8.95 19.12
N THR A 117 -4.15 -7.68 19.22
CA THR A 117 -3.78 -6.80 20.32
C THR A 117 -5.04 -6.36 21.06
N THR A 118 -5.01 -6.33 22.39
CA THR A 118 -6.19 -6.13 23.23
C THR A 118 -6.12 -4.88 24.12
N ARG A 119 -4.98 -4.23 24.18
CA ARG A 119 -4.78 -3.01 24.98
C ARG A 119 -4.66 -1.79 24.08
N ASN A 120 -5.67 -1.59 23.22
CA ASN A 120 -5.70 -0.46 22.31
C ASN A 120 -6.78 0.52 22.77
N GLN A 121 -6.44 1.80 22.74
CA GLN A 121 -7.40 2.89 22.72
C GLN A 121 -7.60 3.29 21.27
N VAL A 122 -8.84 3.34 20.79
CA VAL A 122 -9.17 3.69 19.41
C VAL A 122 -10.03 4.94 19.44
N GLU A 123 -9.58 5.96 18.69
CA GLU A 123 -10.33 7.18 18.44
C GLU A 123 -10.69 7.27 16.96
N ILE A 124 -11.95 7.56 16.66
CA ILE A 124 -12.44 7.70 15.28
C ILE A 124 -12.54 9.18 14.95
N GLN A 125 -11.73 9.61 13.97
CA GLN A 125 -11.70 10.98 13.47
C GLN A 125 -12.28 11.00 12.06
N GLN A 126 -13.33 11.80 11.83
CA GLN A 126 -14.14 11.75 10.61
C GLN A 126 -13.85 12.86 9.61
N ASP A 127 -12.94 13.78 9.95
CA ASP A 127 -12.59 14.91 9.09
C ASP A 127 -11.14 15.37 9.32
N ALA A 128 -10.63 16.12 8.35
CA ALA A 128 -9.27 16.66 8.38
C ALA A 128 -9.09 17.69 9.50
N ALA A 129 -10.16 18.41 9.87
CA ALA A 129 -10.12 19.44 10.91
C ALA A 129 -9.83 18.85 12.30
N LYS A 130 -10.15 17.58 12.52
CA LYS A 130 -9.79 16.84 13.73
C LYS A 130 -8.49 16.04 13.57
N PHE A 131 -8.36 15.37 12.44
CA PHE A 131 -7.22 14.49 12.17
C PHE A 131 -5.89 15.22 12.19
N TYR A 132 -5.74 16.33 11.48
CA TYR A 132 -4.44 16.99 11.37
C TYR A 132 -3.97 17.66 12.65
N PRO A 133 -4.81 18.36 13.45
CA PRO A 133 -4.37 18.87 14.75
C PRO A 133 -3.88 17.77 15.68
N SER A 134 -4.59 16.65 15.78
CA SER A 134 -4.19 15.50 16.59
C SER A 134 -2.86 14.91 16.10
N LEU A 135 -2.71 14.71 14.79
CA LEU A 135 -1.47 14.23 14.20
C LEU A 135 -0.29 15.16 14.48
N ILE A 136 -0.48 16.48 14.33
CA ILE A 136 0.55 17.49 14.59
C ILE A 136 0.97 17.47 16.06
N GLU A 137 0.02 17.39 16.98
CA GLU A 137 0.29 17.32 18.41
C GLU A 137 1.12 16.07 18.75
N ASP A 138 0.70 14.91 18.27
CA ASP A 138 1.42 13.66 18.53
C ASP A 138 2.81 13.63 17.86
N LEU A 139 2.97 14.20 16.66
CA LEU A 139 4.29 14.35 16.04
C LEU A 139 5.23 15.19 16.89
N LYS A 140 4.72 16.27 17.53
CA LYS A 140 5.52 17.12 18.43
C LYS A 140 5.92 16.40 19.72
N THR A 141 5.18 15.38 20.16
CA THR A 141 5.51 14.61 21.37
C THR A 141 6.52 13.49 21.14
N ALA A 142 6.77 13.09 19.88
CA ALA A 142 7.66 11.99 19.52
C ALA A 142 9.05 12.10 20.17
N GLN A 143 9.55 10.97 20.71
CA GLN A 143 10.84 10.88 21.40
C GLN A 143 11.85 9.99 20.69
N HIS A 144 11.39 8.99 19.92
CA HIS A 144 12.27 7.97 19.35
C HIS A 144 12.15 7.86 17.84
N SER A 145 10.91 7.75 17.30
CA SER A 145 10.73 7.50 15.87
C SER A 145 9.41 8.03 15.33
N ILE A 146 9.43 8.50 14.08
CA ILE A 146 8.26 8.88 13.30
C ILE A 146 8.34 8.15 11.95
N HIS A 147 7.41 7.25 11.69
CA HIS A 147 7.30 6.52 10.43
C HIS A 147 6.02 6.93 9.70
N LEU A 148 6.17 7.46 8.50
CA LEU A 148 5.10 8.00 7.68
C LEU A 148 5.03 7.24 6.36
N GLN A 149 3.85 6.82 5.94
CA GLN A 149 3.60 6.27 4.62
C GLN A 149 2.31 6.85 4.06
N TYR A 150 2.42 7.54 2.92
CA TYR A 150 1.28 8.18 2.28
C TYR A 150 1.29 7.94 0.77
N PHE A 151 0.09 7.78 0.19
CA PHE A 151 -0.07 7.71 -1.25
C PHE A 151 0.18 9.08 -1.89
N ILE A 152 -0.43 10.13 -1.35
CA ILE A 152 -0.14 11.52 -1.72
C ILE A 152 0.54 12.21 -0.54
N TRP A 153 1.69 12.80 -0.82
CA TRP A 153 2.36 13.79 0.02
C TRP A 153 2.33 15.11 -0.75
N GLY A 154 1.56 16.08 -0.26
CA GLY A 154 1.48 17.41 -0.84
C GLY A 154 2.80 18.19 -0.70
N VAL A 155 2.92 19.25 -1.47
CA VAL A 155 3.94 20.31 -1.25
C VAL A 155 3.19 21.63 -1.33
N ASP A 156 2.72 22.07 -0.19
CA ASP A 156 1.80 23.20 0.01
C ASP A 156 2.07 23.83 1.40
N PRO A 157 1.45 24.96 1.74
CA PRO A 157 1.70 25.64 3.02
C PRO A 157 1.43 24.77 4.26
N PHE A 158 0.44 23.88 4.21
CA PHE A 158 0.15 22.95 5.30
C PHE A 158 1.29 21.94 5.50
N THR A 159 1.73 21.32 4.40
CA THR A 159 2.83 20.34 4.44
C THR A 159 4.17 20.97 4.73
N ASP A 160 4.37 22.25 4.44
CA ASP A 160 5.57 23.00 4.87
C ASP A 160 5.62 23.11 6.40
N GLY A 161 4.50 23.36 7.07
CA GLY A 161 4.43 23.31 8.53
C GLY A 161 4.76 21.93 9.12
N LEU A 162 4.26 20.85 8.51
CA LEU A 162 4.62 19.49 8.91
C LEU A 162 6.11 19.20 8.68
N LYS A 163 6.66 19.64 7.55
CA LYS A 163 8.08 19.49 7.22
C LYS A 163 8.97 20.10 8.31
N GLU A 164 8.67 21.31 8.78
CA GLU A 164 9.43 21.95 9.84
C GLU A 164 9.38 21.13 11.15
N ILE A 165 8.20 20.65 11.54
CA ILE A 165 8.07 19.76 12.72
C ILE A 165 8.96 18.52 12.58
N LEU A 166 8.95 17.88 11.41
CA LEU A 166 9.77 16.68 11.17
C LEU A 166 11.26 16.98 11.20
N ILE A 167 11.70 18.16 10.69
CA ILE A 167 13.08 18.62 10.74
C ILE A 167 13.52 18.89 12.19
N ASP A 168 12.68 19.57 12.97
CA ASP A 168 12.93 19.81 14.39
C ASP A 168 13.08 18.50 15.17
N LYS A 169 12.23 17.51 14.88
CA LYS A 169 12.33 16.18 15.49
C LYS A 169 13.61 15.44 15.12
N VAL A 170 14.04 15.51 13.86
CA VAL A 170 15.35 14.96 13.47
C VAL A 170 16.48 15.67 14.23
N SER A 171 16.42 17.00 14.36
CA SER A 171 17.42 17.78 15.10
C SER A 171 17.45 17.42 16.59
N ALA A 172 16.32 16.99 17.15
CA ALA A 172 16.21 16.47 18.51
C ALA A 172 16.61 14.98 18.65
N GLY A 173 17.09 14.32 17.58
CA GLY A 173 17.56 12.94 17.60
C GLY A 173 16.48 11.88 17.29
N VAL A 174 15.26 12.29 16.94
CA VAL A 174 14.19 11.37 16.55
C VAL A 174 14.43 10.83 15.14
N GLU A 175 14.30 9.52 14.95
CA GLU A 175 14.40 8.90 13.62
C GLU A 175 13.13 9.19 12.81
N VAL A 176 13.25 9.87 11.66
CA VAL A 176 12.12 10.17 10.78
C VAL A 176 12.26 9.42 9.45
N ARG A 177 11.28 8.58 9.14
CA ARG A 177 11.16 7.85 7.87
C ARG A 177 9.87 8.22 7.16
N LEU A 178 9.96 8.57 5.88
CA LEU A 178 8.82 8.93 5.05
C LEU A 178 8.82 8.12 3.75
N LEU A 179 7.77 7.35 3.54
CA LEU A 179 7.48 6.64 2.29
C LEU A 179 6.36 7.36 1.55
N TYR A 180 6.57 7.66 0.28
CA TYR A 180 5.55 8.27 -0.59
C TYR A 180 5.35 7.46 -1.86
N ASP A 181 4.13 7.47 -2.41
CA ASP A 181 3.94 6.88 -3.74
C ASP A 181 4.35 7.89 -4.82
N PRO A 182 5.28 7.53 -5.73
CA PRO A 182 5.79 8.46 -6.73
C PRO A 182 4.77 8.83 -7.80
N GLN A 183 3.69 8.06 -7.98
CA GLN A 183 2.60 8.38 -8.90
C GLN A 183 1.58 9.30 -8.23
N GLY A 184 1.13 8.95 -7.01
CA GLY A 184 0.20 9.77 -6.27
C GLY A 184 0.77 11.15 -5.92
N SER A 185 2.07 11.22 -5.63
CA SER A 185 2.76 12.47 -5.28
C SER A 185 3.47 13.13 -6.48
N GLN A 186 3.22 12.68 -7.73
CA GLN A 186 3.97 13.12 -8.91
C GLN A 186 3.89 14.62 -9.17
N ALA A 187 2.74 15.24 -8.91
CA ALA A 187 2.54 16.68 -9.10
C ALA A 187 3.28 17.52 -8.04
N HIS A 188 3.65 16.94 -6.92
CA HIS A 188 4.13 17.66 -5.74
C HIS A 188 5.59 17.33 -5.40
N VAL A 189 5.95 16.03 -5.31
CA VAL A 189 7.26 15.59 -4.82
C VAL A 189 8.27 15.46 -5.95
N GLY A 190 9.06 16.51 -6.15
CA GLY A 190 10.19 16.53 -7.09
C GLY A 190 11.49 16.01 -6.49
N ARG A 191 12.50 15.77 -7.35
CA ARG A 191 13.84 15.33 -6.91
C ARG A 191 14.51 16.33 -5.96
N ARG A 192 14.28 17.64 -6.15
CA ARG A 192 14.81 18.70 -5.31
C ARG A 192 14.26 18.59 -3.89
N TYR A 193 12.95 18.44 -3.73
CA TYR A 193 12.27 18.26 -2.45
C TYR A 193 12.81 17.05 -1.67
N VAL A 194 12.92 15.89 -2.34
CA VAL A 194 13.49 14.68 -1.73
C VAL A 194 14.93 14.90 -1.27
N LYS A 195 15.77 15.56 -2.10
CA LYS A 195 17.15 15.87 -1.76
C LYS A 195 17.25 16.82 -0.55
N GLU A 196 16.40 17.82 -0.49
CA GLU A 196 16.30 18.77 0.63
C GLU A 196 15.99 18.05 1.94
N LEU A 197 14.92 17.26 1.99
CA LEU A 197 14.52 16.55 3.21
C LEU A 197 15.58 15.53 3.65
N ARG A 198 16.21 14.83 2.71
CA ARG A 198 17.32 13.92 3.03
C ARG A 198 18.54 14.66 3.60
N ALA A 199 18.86 15.84 3.09
CA ALA A 199 19.94 16.67 3.61
C ALA A 199 19.66 17.14 5.05
N LYS A 200 18.39 17.22 5.45
CA LYS A 200 17.93 17.52 6.82
C LYS A 200 17.83 16.28 7.70
N GLY A 201 18.24 15.10 7.22
CA GLY A 201 18.26 13.86 7.99
C GLY A 201 16.99 13.02 7.91
N ILE A 202 15.95 13.45 7.19
CA ILE A 202 14.73 12.67 6.99
C ILE A 202 15.01 11.55 5.98
N ARG A 203 14.77 10.29 6.35
CA ARG A 203 14.91 9.13 5.45
C ARG A 203 13.69 9.00 4.54
N MET A 204 13.68 9.74 3.44
CA MET A 204 12.58 9.76 2.48
C MET A 204 12.84 8.80 1.31
N ALA A 205 11.87 7.95 0.97
CA ALA A 205 11.97 6.99 -0.14
C ALA A 205 10.63 6.78 -0.86
N PRO A 206 10.65 6.49 -2.18
CA PRO A 206 9.44 6.09 -2.90
C PRO A 206 9.06 4.64 -2.57
N THR A 207 7.75 4.34 -2.49
CA THR A 207 7.20 2.99 -2.25
C THR A 207 7.43 2.04 -3.42
N SER A 208 7.62 2.59 -4.63
CA SER A 208 7.84 1.82 -5.85
C SER A 208 8.68 2.63 -6.86
N PRO A 209 9.34 2.00 -7.82
CA PRO A 209 10.03 2.71 -8.89
C PRO A 209 9.06 3.59 -9.70
N ARG A 210 9.52 4.80 -10.08
CA ARG A 210 8.68 5.82 -10.72
C ARG A 210 8.16 5.44 -12.11
N TYR A 211 8.93 4.65 -12.87
CA TYR A 211 8.70 4.45 -14.31
C TYR A 211 8.41 2.99 -14.72
N HIS A 212 7.97 2.14 -13.79
CA HIS A 212 7.60 0.78 -14.15
C HIS A 212 6.12 0.70 -14.55
N LEU A 213 5.84 0.73 -15.87
CA LEU A 213 4.48 0.66 -16.43
C LEU A 213 3.69 -0.53 -15.90
N HIS A 214 4.35 -1.70 -15.73
CA HIS A 214 3.72 -2.91 -15.21
C HIS A 214 3.34 -2.83 -13.72
N THR A 215 3.80 -1.84 -12.97
CA THR A 215 3.43 -1.64 -11.56
C THR A 215 2.35 -0.57 -11.36
N ILE A 216 1.86 0.07 -12.43
CA ILE A 216 0.84 1.13 -12.34
C ILE A 216 -0.43 0.63 -11.63
N SER A 217 -0.84 -0.60 -11.91
CA SER A 217 -2.04 -1.21 -11.30
C SER A 217 -1.82 -1.70 -9.85
N TYR A 218 -0.58 -1.68 -9.35
CA TYR A 218 -0.21 -2.21 -8.03
C TYR A 218 0.36 -1.11 -7.14
N ARG A 219 -0.45 -0.06 -6.90
CA ARG A 219 -0.05 1.05 -6.02
C ARG A 219 -0.45 0.78 -4.58
N ASN A 220 0.43 1.18 -3.68
CA ASN A 220 0.13 1.11 -2.26
C ASN A 220 -0.63 2.37 -1.83
N HIS A 221 -1.96 2.25 -1.74
CA HIS A 221 -2.85 3.36 -1.38
C HIS A 221 -3.01 3.54 0.14
N ARG A 222 -2.14 2.96 0.95
CA ARG A 222 -2.19 3.08 2.41
C ARG A 222 -1.74 4.46 2.86
N LYS A 223 -2.35 4.94 3.94
CA LYS A 223 -1.96 6.11 4.72
C LYS A 223 -1.75 5.62 6.13
N ILE A 224 -0.49 5.71 6.59
CA ILE A 224 -0.09 5.17 7.89
C ILE A 224 0.91 6.14 8.50
N THR A 225 0.68 6.51 9.75
CA THR A 225 1.69 7.14 10.61
C THR A 225 1.87 6.30 11.86
N VAL A 226 3.10 6.04 12.25
CA VAL A 226 3.44 5.38 13.52
C VAL A 226 4.44 6.25 14.25
N ILE A 227 4.11 6.62 15.50
CA ILE A 227 4.93 7.46 16.35
C ILE A 227 5.34 6.62 17.57
N ASP A 228 6.65 6.52 17.79
CA ASP A 228 7.27 5.79 18.91
C ASP A 228 6.79 4.34 19.06
N GLY A 229 6.23 3.74 18.00
CA GLY A 229 5.68 2.39 18.02
C GLY A 229 4.40 2.23 18.87
N THR A 230 3.88 3.29 19.46
CA THR A 230 2.74 3.28 20.39
C THR A 230 1.51 4.01 19.88
N ILE A 231 1.69 5.07 19.10
CA ILE A 231 0.59 5.82 18.47
C ILE A 231 0.55 5.47 16.99
N GLY A 232 -0.62 5.12 16.48
CA GLY A 232 -0.82 4.77 15.08
C GLY A 232 -2.01 5.49 14.45
N TYR A 233 -1.80 6.10 13.29
CA TYR A 233 -2.86 6.66 12.46
C TYR A 233 -3.01 5.85 11.19
N THR A 234 -4.24 5.54 10.81
CA THR A 234 -4.57 4.92 9.54
C THR A 234 -5.96 5.36 9.08
N GLY A 235 -6.18 5.46 7.78
CA GLY A 235 -7.45 5.90 7.21
C GLY A 235 -7.34 6.19 5.72
N GLY A 236 -8.24 6.97 5.19
CA GLY A 236 -8.27 7.38 3.78
C GLY A 236 -7.58 8.73 3.49
N MET A 237 -7.32 9.58 4.49
CA MET A 237 -6.71 10.91 4.29
C MET A 237 -5.25 10.84 3.89
N ASN A 238 -4.89 11.57 2.85
CA ASN A 238 -3.51 11.85 2.50
C ASN A 238 -2.96 13.05 3.29
N ILE A 239 -1.77 13.53 2.98
CA ILE A 239 -1.19 14.74 3.54
C ILE A 239 -1.19 15.84 2.49
N GLY A 240 -1.97 16.89 2.73
CA GLY A 240 -2.09 18.04 1.83
C GLY A 240 -3.18 19.02 2.24
N GLN A 241 -3.00 20.28 1.85
CA GLN A 241 -3.92 21.39 2.12
C GLN A 241 -5.34 21.11 1.59
N GLU A 242 -5.46 20.41 0.45
CA GLU A 242 -6.73 20.07 -0.19
C GLU A 242 -7.71 19.32 0.71
N HIS A 243 -7.20 18.57 1.69
CA HIS A 243 -8.04 17.84 2.64
C HIS A 243 -8.58 18.74 3.76
N LEU A 244 -7.96 19.91 4.01
CA LEU A 244 -8.40 20.88 5.02
C LEU A 244 -9.51 21.79 4.50
N ASP A 245 -9.32 22.34 3.31
CA ASP A 245 -10.17 23.41 2.73
C ASP A 245 -10.92 22.97 1.47
N GLY A 246 -10.86 21.69 1.13
CA GLY A 246 -11.62 21.10 0.02
C GLY A 246 -10.98 21.20 -1.35
N GLY A 247 -9.97 22.02 -1.56
CA GLY A 247 -9.30 22.20 -2.85
C GLY A 247 -10.24 22.65 -3.99
N ALA A 248 -9.74 22.64 -5.22
CA ALA A 248 -10.51 23.05 -6.39
C ALA A 248 -11.64 22.05 -6.70
N GLY A 249 -12.89 22.40 -6.33
CA GLY A 249 -14.10 21.65 -6.68
C GLY A 249 -14.77 20.90 -5.55
N PHE A 250 -14.26 20.98 -4.31
CA PHE A 250 -14.88 20.38 -3.13
C PHE A 250 -14.89 21.38 -1.98
N ASP A 251 -16.02 21.49 -1.27
CA ASP A 251 -16.13 22.40 -0.12
C ASP A 251 -15.52 21.82 1.16
N SER A 252 -15.45 20.50 1.27
CA SER A 252 -14.83 19.80 2.40
C SER A 252 -14.48 18.36 2.01
N TRP A 253 -13.47 17.82 2.66
CA TRP A 253 -13.09 16.42 2.50
C TRP A 253 -13.39 15.63 3.78
N ARG A 254 -14.28 14.65 3.66
CA ARG A 254 -14.63 13.74 4.75
C ARG A 254 -14.08 12.36 4.47
N ASP A 255 -13.35 11.83 5.45
CA ASP A 255 -12.82 10.47 5.44
C ASP A 255 -12.63 9.98 6.89
N THR A 256 -12.45 8.67 7.05
CA THR A 256 -12.29 8.05 8.38
C THR A 256 -11.05 7.18 8.40
#